data_2f61a4c99b42e0ff334d0b71ef1a752e
#
_entry.id   2f61a4c99b42e0ff334d0b71ef1a752e
#
_cell.length_a   1.000
_cell.length_b   1.000
_cell.length_c   1.000
_cell.angle_alpha   90.00
_cell.angle_beta   90.00
_cell.angle_gamma   90.00
#
_symmetry.space_group_name_H-M   'P 1'
#
loop_
_entity.id
_entity.type
_entity.pdbx_description
1 polymer ?
#
loop_
_entity_poly.entity_id
_entity_poly.type
_entity_poly.pdbx_seq_one_letter_code
_entity_poly.pdbx_strand_id
1 'polypeptide(L)'
;MSRPFPAALAGALLALLAAGAAIAAEPPPPRPEAVRPYLGPQHRVEVAKGRRLNLVCMGQGGPTVLFEAGGSDWSAIWALVQPAVGRGTTACAYDRAGLGYSDPAAAPRSPIAVVEDLHALVSAAGLARPLVLVGHSLGGFDAKLYATLYPEDIAGLVLLDPAEDRTWDRTRALANARFGARTAAKAELLDQRFLARLVDHFQSCGTAAREAGLDPASDLYRRCTDPVRPRLGPEIAAARVEVQKSAAYQAAQASEFAASVYADHSGDAAYARLFKPGVLGERPVVVLTHVEEPSDDPLDALDQAQGLALHRATAALSRRGVHRTVPNSSHNIEIDAPEVVIAAVQEVVGRVRAKPRGRRR
;
A
#
# COMPACT_ATOMS: atom_id res chain seq x y z
N MET A 1 58.47 39.55 -35.84
CA MET A 1 58.47 40.89 -35.24
C MET A 1 57.24 40.99 -34.39
N SER A 2 57.30 40.59 -33.16
CA SER A 2 57.66 41.37 -31.99
C SER A 2 56.61 42.34 -31.51
N ARG A 3 55.92 41.94 -30.43
CA ARG A 3 55.69 42.67 -29.16
C ARG A 3 54.24 43.15 -28.90
N PRO A 4 53.98 43.50 -27.61
CA PRO A 4 53.46 42.55 -26.59
C PRO A 4 52.23 43.12 -25.84
N PHE A 5 51.79 42.33 -24.87
CA PHE A 5 50.79 42.65 -23.83
C PHE A 5 50.98 44.02 -23.12
N PRO A 6 49.91 44.54 -22.49
CA PRO A 6 49.89 44.33 -21.05
C PRO A 6 48.51 43.91 -20.47
N ALA A 7 48.64 43.28 -19.32
CA ALA A 7 47.62 42.84 -18.42
C ALA A 7 46.96 44.01 -17.68
N ALA A 8 45.67 43.89 -17.39
CA ALA A 8 45.02 44.58 -16.26
C ALA A 8 44.13 43.61 -15.54
N LEU A 9 44.46 43.35 -14.29
CA LEU A 9 43.64 42.65 -13.30
C LEU A 9 42.35 43.40 -13.05
N ALA A 10 41.25 42.66 -13.06
CA ALA A 10 40.04 43.01 -12.30
C ALA A 10 39.49 41.72 -11.72
N GLY A 11 39.75 41.51 -10.42
CA GLY A 11 39.21 40.41 -9.66
C GLY A 11 37.70 40.57 -9.47
N ALA A 12 36.94 39.62 -9.99
CA ALA A 12 35.58 39.41 -9.60
C ALA A 12 35.51 38.18 -8.67
N LEU A 13 35.31 38.45 -7.39
CA LEU A 13 34.95 37.46 -6.37
C LEU A 13 33.64 36.82 -6.76
N LEU A 14 33.68 35.64 -7.36
CA LEU A 14 32.53 34.76 -7.43
C LEU A 14 32.34 34.14 -6.05
N ALA A 15 31.42 34.69 -5.26
CA ALA A 15 30.87 33.99 -4.10
C ALA A 15 30.03 32.83 -4.63
N LEU A 16 30.57 31.61 -4.60
CA LEU A 16 29.77 30.39 -4.70
C LEU A 16 28.93 30.34 -3.44
N LEU A 17 27.68 30.78 -3.56
CA LEU A 17 26.61 30.36 -2.67
C LEU A 17 26.32 28.87 -3.00
N ALA A 18 27.03 27.99 -2.30
CA ALA A 18 26.60 26.62 -2.16
C ALA A 18 25.26 26.64 -1.40
N ALA A 19 24.18 26.68 -2.12
CA ALA A 19 22.87 26.28 -1.57
C ALA A 19 22.97 24.79 -1.28
N GLY A 20 23.44 24.45 -0.09
CA GLY A 20 23.30 23.11 0.44
C GLY A 20 21.80 22.81 0.50
N ALA A 21 21.31 22.00 -0.41
CA ALA A 21 20.04 21.35 -0.23
C ALA A 21 20.13 20.63 1.13
N ALA A 22 19.44 21.15 2.13
CA ALA A 22 19.28 20.46 3.39
C ALA A 22 18.60 19.14 3.06
N ILE A 23 19.38 18.05 3.03
CA ILE A 23 18.84 16.69 3.02
C ILE A 23 18.00 16.67 4.28
N ALA A 24 16.67 16.64 4.13
CA ALA A 24 15.76 16.51 5.25
C ALA A 24 16.23 15.28 6.04
N ALA A 25 16.59 15.48 7.30
CA ALA A 25 17.04 14.37 8.14
C ALA A 25 15.93 13.33 8.18
N GLU A 26 16.28 12.08 7.91
CA GLU A 26 15.36 10.97 8.00
C GLU A 26 14.67 11.00 9.38
N PRO A 27 13.33 10.96 9.44
CA PRO A 27 12.66 11.00 10.73
C PRO A 27 13.12 9.82 11.58
N PRO A 28 13.26 10.03 12.90
CA PRO A 28 13.75 8.99 13.79
C PRO A 28 12.83 7.77 13.74
N PRO A 29 13.36 6.55 13.94
CA PRO A 29 12.57 5.35 14.02
C PRO A 29 11.53 5.45 15.13
N PRO A 30 10.42 4.67 15.06
CA PRO A 30 9.42 4.63 16.12
C PRO A 30 10.04 4.33 17.49
N ARG A 31 9.43 4.84 18.56
CA ARG A 31 9.87 4.52 19.91
C ARG A 31 9.56 3.05 20.25
N PRO A 32 10.35 2.37 21.09
CA PRO A 32 10.13 0.98 21.46
C PRO A 32 8.69 0.67 21.94
N GLU A 33 8.06 1.60 22.68
CA GLU A 33 6.70 1.43 23.16
C GLU A 33 5.67 1.44 22.02
N ALA A 34 5.95 2.14 20.92
CA ALA A 34 5.10 2.17 19.75
C ALA A 34 5.29 0.94 18.85
N VAL A 35 6.46 0.27 18.89
CA VAL A 35 6.74 -0.93 18.07
C VAL A 35 6.32 -2.23 18.73
N ARG A 36 6.28 -2.29 20.07
CA ARG A 36 5.98 -3.50 20.83
C ARG A 36 4.73 -4.26 20.36
N PRO A 37 3.61 -3.62 19.99
CA PRO A 37 2.44 -4.31 19.48
C PRO A 37 2.66 -5.08 18.17
N TYR A 38 3.74 -4.81 17.43
CA TYR A 38 4.04 -5.41 16.14
C TYR A 38 5.09 -6.55 16.22
N LEU A 39 5.62 -6.82 17.42
CA LEU A 39 6.69 -7.81 17.61
C LEU A 39 6.19 -9.22 17.87
N GLY A 40 4.89 -9.43 17.94
CA GLY A 40 4.27 -10.72 18.21
C GLY A 40 2.76 -10.68 18.09
N PRO A 41 2.09 -11.84 18.22
CA PRO A 41 0.64 -11.91 18.14
C PRO A 41 -0.01 -11.09 19.26
N GLN A 42 -1.09 -10.38 18.92
CA GLN A 42 -1.87 -9.59 19.87
C GLN A 42 -3.25 -10.22 20.09
N HIS A 43 -4.27 -9.75 19.43
CA HIS A 43 -5.62 -10.30 19.53
C HIS A 43 -5.88 -11.25 18.36
N ARG A 44 -5.86 -12.56 18.66
CA ARG A 44 -6.10 -13.62 17.69
C ARG A 44 -7.61 -13.89 17.58
N VAL A 45 -8.24 -13.32 16.56
CA VAL A 45 -9.69 -13.37 16.30
C VAL A 45 -10.03 -14.56 15.42
N GLU A 46 -10.94 -15.44 15.86
CA GLU A 46 -11.40 -16.57 15.06
C GLU A 46 -12.37 -16.11 13.96
N VAL A 47 -11.95 -16.22 12.71
CA VAL A 47 -12.72 -15.81 11.53
C VAL A 47 -13.39 -16.98 10.82
N ALA A 48 -12.91 -18.20 11.08
CA ALA A 48 -13.51 -19.46 10.64
C ALA A 48 -13.08 -20.54 11.64
N LYS A 49 -13.76 -21.69 11.62
CA LYS A 49 -13.47 -22.78 12.56
C LYS A 49 -11.99 -23.15 12.57
N GLY A 50 -11.35 -22.91 13.69
CA GLY A 50 -9.93 -23.20 13.91
C GLY A 50 -8.94 -22.29 13.18
N ARG A 51 -9.39 -21.20 12.54
CA ARG A 51 -8.53 -20.23 11.84
C ARG A 51 -8.69 -18.83 12.45
N ARG A 52 -7.58 -18.26 12.88
CA ARG A 52 -7.53 -16.96 13.57
C ARG A 52 -6.64 -15.98 12.85
N LEU A 53 -7.10 -14.74 12.74
CA LEU A 53 -6.31 -13.62 12.26
C LEU A 53 -5.84 -12.77 13.43
N ASN A 54 -4.62 -12.25 13.32
CA ASN A 54 -4.05 -11.35 14.30
C ASN A 54 -4.55 -9.93 14.07
N LEU A 55 -5.00 -9.27 15.12
CA LEU A 55 -5.53 -7.91 15.13
C LEU A 55 -4.77 -7.07 16.15
N VAL A 56 -4.24 -5.94 15.74
CA VAL A 56 -3.50 -4.97 16.55
C VAL A 56 -4.32 -3.69 16.64
N CYS A 57 -4.93 -3.41 17.78
CA CYS A 57 -5.74 -2.20 17.98
C CYS A 57 -5.13 -1.30 19.05
N MET A 58 -5.29 0.01 18.86
CA MET A 58 -4.89 1.04 19.82
C MET A 58 -5.82 2.25 19.75
N GLY A 59 -5.79 3.07 20.79
CA GLY A 59 -6.67 4.24 20.88
C GLY A 59 -8.11 3.89 21.23
N GLN A 60 -8.96 4.92 21.30
CA GLN A 60 -10.38 4.80 21.65
C GLN A 60 -11.21 5.83 20.89
N GLY A 61 -12.49 5.54 20.72
CA GLY A 61 -13.46 6.41 20.04
C GLY A 61 -13.69 6.03 18.59
N GLY A 62 -14.62 6.73 17.94
CA GLY A 62 -15.02 6.43 16.55
C GLY A 62 -14.83 7.62 15.60
N PRO A 63 -14.90 7.36 14.30
CA PRO A 63 -15.07 6.04 13.67
C PRO A 63 -13.84 5.16 13.89
N THR A 64 -14.02 3.83 13.88
CA THR A 64 -12.88 2.91 13.86
C THR A 64 -12.14 3.04 12.53
N VAL A 65 -10.82 3.21 12.59
CA VAL A 65 -9.93 3.14 11.42
C VAL A 65 -9.34 1.75 11.36
N LEU A 66 -9.46 1.08 10.20
CA LEU A 66 -8.90 -0.26 9.98
C LEU A 66 -7.92 -0.21 8.81
N PHE A 67 -6.69 -0.67 9.05
CA PHE A 67 -5.59 -0.64 8.11
C PHE A 67 -5.41 -2.00 7.43
N GLU A 68 -5.33 -1.96 6.09
CA GLU A 68 -5.11 -3.09 5.18
C GLU A 68 -3.75 -2.93 4.50
N ALA A 69 -2.82 -3.83 4.77
CA ALA A 69 -1.44 -3.75 4.26
C ALA A 69 -1.34 -4.13 2.77
N GLY A 70 -0.26 -3.73 2.13
CA GLY A 70 0.09 -4.14 0.77
C GLY A 70 0.40 -5.64 0.65
N GLY A 71 0.59 -6.14 -0.56
CA GLY A 71 0.98 -7.53 -0.80
C GLY A 71 2.23 -7.89 0.00
N SER A 72 2.29 -9.09 0.56
CA SER A 72 3.39 -9.58 1.41
C SER A 72 3.57 -8.84 2.75
N ASP A 73 2.86 -7.75 3.00
CA ASP A 73 2.96 -6.98 4.24
C ASP A 73 1.83 -7.29 5.23
N TRP A 74 2.02 -6.87 6.47
CA TRP A 74 1.07 -7.08 7.57
C TRP A 74 1.04 -5.88 8.53
N SER A 75 0.36 -5.98 9.64
CA SER A 75 0.15 -4.87 10.58
C SER A 75 1.40 -4.06 10.91
N ALA A 76 2.60 -4.68 10.92
CA ALA A 76 3.86 -4.03 11.26
C ALA A 76 4.25 -2.88 10.30
N ILE A 77 3.77 -2.88 9.04
CA ILE A 77 4.06 -1.80 8.09
C ILE A 77 3.47 -0.46 8.55
N TRP A 78 2.42 -0.50 9.35
CA TRP A 78 1.69 0.66 9.85
C TRP A 78 2.29 1.29 11.11
N ALA A 79 3.44 0.80 11.61
CA ALA A 79 4.03 1.25 12.86
C ALA A 79 4.38 2.75 12.90
N LEU A 80 4.59 3.40 11.75
CA LEU A 80 4.81 4.86 11.66
C LEU A 80 3.50 5.67 11.60
N VAL A 81 2.37 5.04 11.28
CA VAL A 81 1.08 5.72 11.03
C VAL A 81 0.06 5.42 12.13
N GLN A 82 -0.18 4.15 12.41
CA GLN A 82 -1.26 3.70 13.31
C GLN A 82 -1.20 4.31 14.71
N PRO A 83 -0.03 4.44 15.39
CA PRO A 83 0.03 5.05 16.72
C PRO A 83 -0.40 6.51 16.74
N ALA A 84 -0.08 7.27 15.68
CA ALA A 84 -0.49 8.66 15.56
C ALA A 84 -2.00 8.80 15.34
N VAL A 85 -2.59 7.94 14.51
CA VAL A 85 -4.04 7.89 14.29
C VAL A 85 -4.77 7.44 15.57
N GLY A 86 -4.19 6.45 16.28
CA GLY A 86 -4.73 5.93 17.54
C GLY A 86 -4.85 6.93 18.68
N ARG A 87 -4.10 8.05 18.62
CA ARG A 87 -4.29 9.15 19.59
C ARG A 87 -5.65 9.86 19.47
N GLY A 88 -6.29 9.77 18.31
CA GLY A 88 -7.53 10.48 18.03
C GLY A 88 -8.77 9.61 17.87
N THR A 89 -8.61 8.29 17.67
CA THR A 89 -9.71 7.35 17.41
C THR A 89 -9.25 5.91 17.67
N THR A 90 -10.17 4.93 17.61
CA THR A 90 -9.77 3.53 17.57
C THR A 90 -9.10 3.25 16.22
N ALA A 91 -7.86 2.76 16.24
CA ALA A 91 -7.05 2.44 15.08
C ALA A 91 -6.60 0.97 15.15
N CYS A 92 -7.00 0.16 14.20
CA CYS A 92 -6.70 -1.27 14.15
C CYS A 92 -5.96 -1.60 12.85
N ALA A 93 -4.96 -2.47 12.92
CA ALA A 93 -4.33 -3.11 11.77
C ALA A 93 -4.39 -4.61 11.97
N TYR A 94 -4.44 -5.39 10.91
CA TYR A 94 -4.51 -6.83 11.02
C TYR A 94 -3.53 -7.51 10.06
N ASP A 95 -3.28 -8.77 10.32
CA ASP A 95 -2.45 -9.61 9.47
C ASP A 95 -3.38 -10.52 8.65
N ARG A 96 -3.28 -10.47 7.33
CA ARG A 96 -4.02 -11.39 6.46
C ARG A 96 -3.59 -12.84 6.70
N ALA A 97 -4.45 -13.77 6.32
CA ALA A 97 -4.19 -15.19 6.55
C ALA A 97 -2.85 -15.64 5.94
N GLY A 98 -2.00 -16.24 6.78
CA GLY A 98 -0.65 -16.69 6.45
C GLY A 98 0.44 -15.62 6.52
N LEU A 99 0.10 -14.35 6.67
CA LEU A 99 1.04 -13.26 6.87
C LEU A 99 1.13 -12.89 8.35
N GLY A 100 2.25 -12.26 8.73
CA GLY A 100 2.47 -11.83 10.11
C GLY A 100 2.28 -12.97 11.10
N TYR A 101 1.36 -12.77 12.01
CA TYR A 101 1.04 -13.72 13.09
C TYR A 101 -0.33 -14.39 12.91
N SER A 102 -0.91 -14.35 11.72
CA SER A 102 -2.17 -15.00 11.39
C SER A 102 -1.99 -16.44 10.95
N ASP A 103 -3.02 -17.27 11.19
CA ASP A 103 -3.05 -18.64 10.69
C ASP A 103 -3.15 -18.66 9.15
N PRO A 104 -2.56 -19.66 8.48
CA PRO A 104 -2.64 -19.78 7.03
C PRO A 104 -4.08 -20.05 6.56
N ALA A 105 -4.39 -19.66 5.32
CA ALA A 105 -5.62 -20.03 4.64
C ALA A 105 -5.48 -21.35 3.89
N ALA A 106 -6.57 -22.12 3.80
CA ALA A 106 -6.62 -23.33 3.00
C ALA A 106 -6.86 -23.06 1.51
N ALA A 107 -7.45 -21.90 1.16
CA ALA A 107 -7.82 -21.52 -0.20
C ALA A 107 -6.85 -20.45 -0.76
N PRO A 108 -6.77 -20.29 -2.10
CA PRO A 108 -6.02 -19.20 -2.71
C PRO A 108 -6.46 -17.83 -2.18
N ARG A 109 -5.49 -16.92 -2.08
CA ARG A 109 -5.69 -15.57 -1.52
C ARG A 109 -6.16 -14.58 -2.60
N SER A 110 -7.30 -14.90 -3.25
CA SER A 110 -7.93 -13.96 -4.19
C SER A 110 -8.48 -12.73 -3.44
N PRO A 111 -8.66 -11.58 -4.12
CA PRO A 111 -9.22 -10.39 -3.50
C PRO A 111 -10.57 -10.66 -2.80
N ILE A 112 -11.43 -11.48 -3.38
CA ILE A 112 -12.70 -11.82 -2.74
C ILE A 112 -12.49 -12.63 -1.46
N ALA A 113 -11.56 -13.58 -1.43
CA ALA A 113 -11.27 -14.37 -0.24
C ALA A 113 -10.65 -13.50 0.88
N VAL A 114 -9.83 -12.50 0.53
CA VAL A 114 -9.30 -11.51 1.48
C VAL A 114 -10.43 -10.66 2.05
N VAL A 115 -11.31 -10.17 1.21
CA VAL A 115 -12.44 -9.32 1.62
C VAL A 115 -13.44 -10.10 2.51
N GLU A 116 -13.71 -11.38 2.22
CA GLU A 116 -14.55 -12.23 3.06
C GLU A 116 -13.91 -12.46 4.44
N ASP A 117 -12.60 -12.72 4.50
CA ASP A 117 -11.86 -12.83 5.75
C ASP A 117 -11.89 -11.52 6.55
N LEU A 118 -11.72 -10.38 5.89
CA LEU A 118 -11.80 -9.06 6.53
C LEU A 118 -13.20 -8.81 7.10
N HIS A 119 -14.26 -9.14 6.35
CA HIS A 119 -15.64 -8.99 6.82
C HIS A 119 -15.94 -9.89 8.04
N ALA A 120 -15.45 -11.14 8.01
CA ALA A 120 -15.54 -12.04 9.14
C ALA A 120 -14.77 -11.51 10.36
N LEU A 121 -13.55 -10.97 10.15
CA LEU A 121 -12.73 -10.34 11.19
C LEU A 121 -13.46 -9.16 11.84
N VAL A 122 -13.98 -8.22 11.04
CA VAL A 122 -14.71 -7.03 11.52
C VAL A 122 -15.88 -7.45 12.39
N SER A 123 -16.61 -8.49 11.97
CA SER A 123 -17.79 -9.01 12.68
C SER A 123 -17.39 -9.75 13.96
N ALA A 124 -16.43 -10.67 13.90
CA ALA A 124 -16.02 -11.51 15.03
C ALA A 124 -15.27 -10.70 16.10
N ALA A 125 -14.50 -9.69 15.72
CA ALA A 125 -13.83 -8.78 16.65
C ALA A 125 -14.77 -7.72 17.26
N GLY A 126 -16.02 -7.61 16.80
CA GLY A 126 -16.97 -6.60 17.26
C GLY A 126 -16.52 -5.17 16.96
N LEU A 127 -15.81 -4.93 15.87
CA LEU A 127 -15.35 -3.60 15.51
C LEU A 127 -16.54 -2.69 15.22
N ALA A 128 -16.52 -1.49 15.82
CA ALA A 128 -17.61 -0.53 15.65
C ALA A 128 -17.69 -0.05 14.20
N ARG A 129 -18.86 -0.22 13.59
CA ARG A 129 -19.17 0.21 12.22
C ARG A 129 -20.05 1.47 12.22
N PRO A 130 -20.03 2.31 11.16
CA PRO A 130 -19.21 2.16 9.96
C PRO A 130 -17.74 2.57 10.16
N LEU A 131 -16.84 1.89 9.42
CA LEU A 131 -15.38 2.02 9.49
C LEU A 131 -14.85 3.10 8.54
N VAL A 132 -13.65 3.59 8.82
CA VAL A 132 -12.76 4.17 7.82
C VAL A 132 -11.71 3.11 7.47
N LEU A 133 -11.68 2.64 6.21
CA LEU A 133 -10.62 1.74 5.75
C LEU A 133 -9.44 2.54 5.18
N VAL A 134 -8.24 2.09 5.50
CA VAL A 134 -6.97 2.62 4.97
C VAL A 134 -6.25 1.46 4.31
N GLY A 135 -6.03 1.51 3.00
CA GLY A 135 -5.41 0.40 2.27
C GLY A 135 -4.23 0.85 1.41
N HIS A 136 -3.15 0.07 1.40
CA HIS A 136 -1.98 0.27 0.57
C HIS A 136 -1.89 -0.81 -0.51
N SER A 137 -1.56 -0.44 -1.76
CA SER A 137 -1.26 -1.38 -2.85
C SER A 137 -2.37 -2.43 -3.03
N LEU A 138 -2.08 -3.75 -2.95
CA LEU A 138 -3.10 -4.82 -2.98
C LEU A 138 -4.16 -4.62 -1.89
N GLY A 139 -3.76 -4.24 -0.67
CA GLY A 139 -4.73 -3.90 0.38
C GLY A 139 -5.59 -2.67 0.06
N GLY A 140 -5.10 -1.76 -0.77
CA GLY A 140 -5.89 -0.66 -1.33
C GLY A 140 -6.98 -1.15 -2.29
N PHE A 141 -6.67 -2.17 -3.11
CA PHE A 141 -7.67 -2.85 -3.93
C PHE A 141 -8.71 -3.58 -3.08
N ASP A 142 -8.27 -4.34 -2.08
CA ASP A 142 -9.16 -5.08 -1.18
C ASP A 142 -10.08 -4.15 -0.39
N ALA A 143 -9.57 -3.01 0.10
CA ALA A 143 -10.36 -1.98 0.77
C ALA A 143 -11.41 -1.36 -0.17
N LYS A 144 -11.05 -1.11 -1.43
CA LYS A 144 -11.98 -0.63 -2.48
C LYS A 144 -13.06 -1.66 -2.77
N LEU A 145 -12.69 -2.94 -2.89
CA LEU A 145 -13.61 -4.05 -3.13
C LEU A 145 -14.55 -4.24 -1.93
N TYR A 146 -14.02 -4.24 -0.71
CA TYR A 146 -14.82 -4.31 0.52
C TYR A 146 -15.87 -3.20 0.57
N ALA A 147 -15.45 -1.95 0.34
CA ALA A 147 -16.35 -0.80 0.38
C ALA A 147 -17.49 -0.88 -0.65
N THR A 148 -17.28 -1.60 -1.73
CA THR A 148 -18.30 -1.79 -2.78
C THR A 148 -19.24 -2.96 -2.46
N LEU A 149 -18.72 -4.02 -1.83
CA LEU A 149 -19.51 -5.20 -1.46
C LEU A 149 -20.29 -5.01 -0.14
N TYR A 150 -19.72 -4.26 0.80
CA TYR A 150 -20.28 -3.98 2.13
C TYR A 150 -20.38 -2.46 2.40
N PRO A 151 -21.15 -1.71 1.56
CA PRO A 151 -21.14 -0.25 1.63
C PRO A 151 -21.65 0.32 2.95
N GLU A 152 -22.53 -0.40 3.66
CA GLU A 152 -23.05 0.02 4.98
C GLU A 152 -22.00 -0.05 6.07
N ASP A 153 -20.97 -0.87 5.91
CA ASP A 153 -19.87 -1.00 6.86
C ASP A 153 -18.86 0.15 6.77
N ILE A 154 -18.95 1.00 5.72
CA ILE A 154 -17.91 1.96 5.38
C ILE A 154 -18.39 3.40 5.52
N ALA A 155 -17.66 4.18 6.32
CA ALA A 155 -17.84 5.62 6.47
C ALA A 155 -16.95 6.43 5.52
N GLY A 156 -15.75 5.95 5.19
CA GLY A 156 -14.79 6.60 4.32
C GLY A 156 -13.59 5.72 3.98
N LEU A 157 -12.77 6.15 3.01
CA LEU A 157 -11.58 5.43 2.55
C LEU A 157 -10.37 6.36 2.46
N VAL A 158 -9.19 5.82 2.77
CA VAL A 158 -7.89 6.37 2.39
C VAL A 158 -7.12 5.28 1.66
N LEU A 159 -6.76 5.51 0.41
CA LEU A 159 -6.08 4.54 -0.42
C LEU A 159 -4.71 5.07 -0.81
N LEU A 160 -3.68 4.32 -0.50
CA LEU A 160 -2.29 4.64 -0.77
C LEU A 160 -1.84 3.79 -1.95
N ASP A 161 -1.59 4.41 -3.06
CA ASP A 161 -1.07 3.79 -4.28
C ASP A 161 -1.74 2.45 -4.59
N PRO A 162 -3.11 2.41 -4.62
CA PRO A 162 -3.86 1.17 -4.65
C PRO A 162 -3.61 0.38 -5.93
N ALA A 163 -3.53 -0.93 -5.82
CA ALA A 163 -3.55 -1.81 -6.99
C ALA A 163 -4.84 -1.61 -7.79
N GLU A 164 -4.73 -1.77 -9.11
CA GLU A 164 -5.82 -1.50 -10.04
C GLU A 164 -6.09 -2.71 -10.96
N ASP A 165 -7.35 -2.96 -11.20
CA ASP A 165 -7.80 -3.98 -12.13
C ASP A 165 -7.69 -3.49 -13.58
N ARG A 166 -7.47 -4.43 -14.51
CA ARG A 166 -7.53 -4.19 -15.97
C ARG A 166 -6.74 -2.96 -16.42
N THR A 167 -5.53 -2.77 -15.88
CA THR A 167 -4.70 -1.58 -16.09
C THR A 167 -4.61 -1.21 -17.58
N TRP A 168 -4.23 -2.16 -18.42
CA TRP A 168 -4.07 -1.91 -19.87
C TRP A 168 -5.39 -1.66 -20.60
N ASP A 169 -6.47 -2.35 -20.24
CA ASP A 169 -7.79 -2.11 -20.86
C ASP A 169 -8.30 -0.70 -20.57
N ARG A 170 -8.03 -0.21 -19.35
CA ARG A 170 -8.49 1.11 -18.89
C ARG A 170 -7.60 2.27 -19.36
N THR A 171 -6.34 2.01 -19.68
CA THR A 171 -5.35 3.06 -19.98
C THR A 171 -4.75 2.99 -21.38
N ARG A 172 -5.03 1.96 -22.17
CA ARG A 172 -4.49 1.76 -23.52
C ARG A 172 -4.68 2.99 -24.43
N ALA A 173 -5.85 3.61 -24.39
CA ALA A 173 -6.12 4.82 -25.20
C ALA A 173 -5.21 5.99 -24.79
N LEU A 174 -5.01 6.21 -23.48
CA LEU A 174 -4.10 7.21 -22.95
C LEU A 174 -2.65 6.91 -23.33
N ALA A 175 -2.22 5.66 -23.17
CA ALA A 175 -0.85 5.21 -23.51
C ALA A 175 -0.55 5.44 -25.00
N ASN A 176 -1.46 5.05 -25.88
CA ASN A 176 -1.31 5.25 -27.33
C ASN A 176 -1.29 6.71 -27.72
N ALA A 177 -2.18 7.53 -27.16
CA ALA A 177 -2.29 8.93 -27.49
C ALA A 177 -1.08 9.76 -27.02
N ARG A 178 -0.55 9.44 -25.83
CA ARG A 178 0.52 10.25 -25.21
C ARG A 178 1.93 9.75 -25.56
N PHE A 179 2.13 8.45 -25.69
CA PHE A 179 3.44 7.82 -25.84
C PHE A 179 3.61 7.08 -27.19
N GLY A 180 2.55 6.97 -27.99
CA GLY A 180 2.52 6.25 -29.23
C GLY A 180 2.31 4.73 -29.09
N ALA A 181 1.65 4.11 -30.07
CA ALA A 181 1.25 2.71 -30.04
C ALA A 181 2.43 1.73 -29.87
N ARG A 182 3.59 2.05 -30.44
CA ARG A 182 4.79 1.19 -30.32
C ARG A 182 5.33 1.15 -28.89
N THR A 183 5.42 2.30 -28.23
CA THR A 183 5.87 2.41 -26.84
C THR A 183 4.87 1.71 -25.91
N ALA A 184 3.58 1.96 -26.11
CA ALA A 184 2.52 1.33 -25.33
C ALA A 184 2.56 -0.21 -25.42
N ALA A 185 2.68 -0.76 -26.65
CA ALA A 185 2.77 -2.20 -26.84
C ALA A 185 4.04 -2.81 -26.23
N LYS A 186 5.17 -2.09 -26.29
CA LYS A 186 6.41 -2.52 -25.62
C LYS A 186 6.24 -2.56 -24.10
N ALA A 187 5.66 -1.51 -23.52
CA ALA A 187 5.42 -1.41 -22.07
C ALA A 187 4.50 -2.54 -21.59
N GLU A 188 3.36 -2.76 -22.28
CA GLU A 188 2.42 -3.83 -21.95
C GLU A 188 3.09 -5.21 -21.96
N LEU A 189 3.91 -5.51 -22.98
CA LEU A 189 4.63 -6.77 -23.06
C LEU A 189 5.65 -6.94 -21.92
N LEU A 190 6.35 -5.85 -21.55
CA LEU A 190 7.31 -5.88 -20.44
C LEU A 190 6.62 -6.07 -19.09
N ASP A 191 5.49 -5.40 -18.87
CA ASP A 191 4.67 -5.53 -17.68
C ASP A 191 4.16 -6.97 -17.52
N GLN A 192 3.55 -7.55 -18.55
CA GLN A 192 3.09 -8.94 -18.55
C GLN A 192 4.23 -9.92 -18.22
N ARG A 193 5.41 -9.71 -18.79
CA ARG A 193 6.58 -10.56 -18.52
C ARG A 193 7.13 -10.37 -17.11
N PHE A 194 7.07 -9.16 -16.58
CA PHE A 194 7.47 -8.86 -15.22
C PHE A 194 6.54 -9.56 -14.22
N LEU A 195 5.22 -9.41 -14.38
CA LEU A 195 4.23 -10.03 -13.51
C LEU A 195 4.30 -11.56 -13.52
N ALA A 196 4.44 -12.17 -14.70
CA ALA A 196 4.62 -13.62 -14.81
C ALA A 196 5.86 -14.10 -14.03
N ARG A 197 7.00 -13.40 -14.20
CA ARG A 197 8.24 -13.73 -13.47
C ARG A 197 8.11 -13.49 -11.96
N LEU A 198 7.35 -12.49 -11.55
CA LEU A 198 7.11 -12.22 -10.14
C LEU A 198 6.32 -13.35 -9.47
N VAL A 199 5.28 -13.84 -10.14
CA VAL A 199 4.49 -15.00 -9.67
C VAL A 199 5.37 -16.25 -9.58
N ASP A 200 6.11 -16.58 -10.65
CA ASP A 200 7.02 -17.73 -10.67
C ASP A 200 8.08 -17.64 -9.56
N HIS A 201 8.60 -16.44 -9.33
CA HIS A 201 9.58 -16.17 -8.28
C HIS A 201 9.02 -16.49 -6.90
N PHE A 202 7.85 -15.94 -6.54
CA PHE A 202 7.25 -16.20 -5.23
C PHE A 202 6.82 -17.66 -5.06
N GLN A 203 6.36 -18.32 -6.11
CA GLN A 203 6.09 -19.77 -6.08
C GLN A 203 7.35 -20.57 -5.79
N SER A 204 8.47 -20.21 -6.42
CA SER A 204 9.77 -20.83 -6.17
C SER A 204 10.25 -20.61 -4.74
N CYS A 205 10.06 -19.39 -4.19
CA CYS A 205 10.35 -19.08 -2.80
C CYS A 205 9.50 -19.92 -1.82
N GLY A 206 8.20 -20.06 -2.11
CA GLY A 206 7.30 -20.91 -1.32
C GLY A 206 7.72 -22.38 -1.33
N THR A 207 8.18 -22.88 -2.47
CA THR A 207 8.71 -24.24 -2.58
C THR A 207 10.00 -24.41 -1.79
N ALA A 208 10.97 -23.51 -1.97
CA ALA A 208 12.26 -23.56 -1.27
C ALA A 208 12.08 -23.48 0.27
N ALA A 209 11.20 -22.60 0.73
CA ALA A 209 10.92 -22.45 2.18
C ALA A 209 10.33 -23.74 2.77
N ARG A 210 9.49 -24.43 2.01
CA ARG A 210 8.83 -25.67 2.44
C ARG A 210 9.79 -26.87 2.44
N GLU A 211 10.69 -26.97 1.46
CA GLU A 211 11.57 -28.11 1.27
C GLU A 211 12.86 -28.03 2.08
N ALA A 212 13.47 -26.85 2.18
CA ALA A 212 14.79 -26.67 2.80
C ALA A 212 14.82 -25.59 3.89
N GLY A 213 13.74 -24.79 4.05
CA GLY A 213 13.76 -23.59 4.85
C GLY A 213 14.52 -22.43 4.16
N LEU A 214 14.42 -21.24 4.71
CA LEU A 214 15.15 -20.06 4.25
C LEU A 214 16.14 -19.61 5.34
N ASP A 215 17.43 -19.77 5.06
CA ASP A 215 18.48 -19.23 5.91
C ASP A 215 18.57 -17.70 5.72
N PRO A 216 18.38 -16.90 6.78
CA PRO A 216 18.46 -15.44 6.72
C PRO A 216 19.80 -14.89 6.19
N ALA A 217 20.89 -15.66 6.29
CA ALA A 217 22.19 -15.28 5.76
C ALA A 217 22.34 -15.53 4.25
N SER A 218 21.41 -16.29 3.64
CA SER A 218 21.51 -16.72 2.24
C SER A 218 21.06 -15.66 1.24
N ASP A 219 21.58 -15.75 0.00
CA ASP A 219 21.09 -14.96 -1.14
C ASP A 219 19.64 -15.31 -1.48
N LEU A 220 19.24 -16.57 -1.28
CA LEU A 220 17.89 -17.01 -1.51
C LEU A 220 16.90 -16.28 -0.59
N TYR A 221 17.22 -16.20 0.71
CA TYR A 221 16.41 -15.43 1.66
C TYR A 221 16.24 -13.97 1.19
N ARG A 222 17.33 -13.30 0.84
CA ARG A 222 17.31 -11.90 0.37
C ARG A 222 16.45 -11.69 -0.88
N ARG A 223 16.39 -12.68 -1.76
CA ARG A 223 15.52 -12.62 -2.94
C ARG A 223 14.05 -12.93 -2.63
N CYS A 224 13.79 -13.73 -1.62
CA CYS A 224 12.45 -14.19 -1.26
C CYS A 224 11.75 -13.32 -0.21
N THR A 225 12.39 -12.25 0.25
CA THR A 225 11.86 -11.39 1.32
C THR A 225 12.01 -9.92 0.95
N ASP A 226 11.18 -9.08 1.55
CA ASP A 226 11.32 -7.65 1.43
C ASP A 226 12.63 -7.16 2.04
N PRO A 227 13.21 -6.10 1.48
CA PRO A 227 14.38 -5.47 2.08
C PRO A 227 14.05 -4.91 3.48
N VAL A 228 15.09 -4.82 4.30
CA VAL A 228 15.00 -4.14 5.59
C VAL A 228 14.53 -2.71 5.37
N ARG A 229 13.54 -2.27 6.16
CA ARG A 229 13.03 -0.90 6.16
C ARG A 229 13.54 -0.17 7.42
N PRO A 230 14.65 0.59 7.33
CA PRO A 230 15.32 1.17 8.51
C PRO A 230 14.41 2.05 9.36
N ARG A 231 13.48 2.76 8.74
CA ARG A 231 12.52 3.65 9.42
C ARG A 231 11.56 2.91 10.37
N LEU A 232 11.35 1.61 10.20
CA LEU A 232 10.55 0.79 11.13
C LEU A 232 11.32 0.39 12.39
N GLY A 233 12.62 0.60 12.42
CA GLY A 233 13.49 0.27 13.56
C GLY A 233 13.99 -1.18 13.56
N PRO A 234 15.04 -1.46 14.34
CA PRO A 234 15.71 -2.75 14.34
C PRO A 234 14.85 -3.88 14.94
N GLU A 235 13.98 -3.59 15.89
CA GLU A 235 13.12 -4.59 16.52
C GLU A 235 12.08 -5.13 15.51
N ILE A 236 11.43 -4.25 14.76
CA ILE A 236 10.50 -4.68 13.69
C ILE A 236 11.28 -5.39 12.59
N ALA A 237 12.47 -4.93 12.23
CA ALA A 237 13.32 -5.60 11.25
C ALA A 237 13.63 -7.05 11.67
N ALA A 238 14.00 -7.28 12.94
CA ALA A 238 14.24 -8.61 13.47
C ALA A 238 12.97 -9.48 13.47
N ALA A 239 11.83 -8.94 13.90
CA ALA A 239 10.56 -9.65 13.87
C ALA A 239 10.13 -10.03 12.43
N ARG A 240 10.39 -9.14 11.44
CA ARG A 240 10.13 -9.44 10.02
C ARG A 240 10.97 -10.62 9.53
N VAL A 241 12.23 -10.72 9.89
CA VAL A 241 13.09 -11.87 9.54
C VAL A 241 12.46 -13.18 10.00
N GLU A 242 11.99 -13.24 11.25
CA GLU A 242 11.37 -14.44 11.80
C GLU A 242 10.08 -14.85 11.08
N VAL A 243 9.25 -13.89 10.70
CA VAL A 243 8.02 -14.15 9.93
C VAL A 243 8.36 -14.57 8.50
N GLN A 244 9.20 -13.82 7.82
CA GLN A 244 9.44 -13.97 6.37
C GLN A 244 10.20 -15.25 6.01
N LYS A 245 11.00 -15.81 6.92
CA LYS A 245 11.65 -17.11 6.71
C LYS A 245 10.70 -18.31 6.78
N SER A 246 9.47 -18.12 7.28
CA SER A 246 8.53 -19.22 7.48
C SER A 246 7.89 -19.71 6.18
N ALA A 247 7.67 -21.03 6.08
CA ALA A 247 6.99 -21.62 4.94
C ALA A 247 5.53 -21.11 4.80
N ALA A 248 4.88 -20.80 5.90
CA ALA A 248 3.51 -20.25 5.89
C ALA A 248 3.45 -18.88 5.24
N TYR A 249 4.37 -17.96 5.60
CA TYR A 249 4.48 -16.65 4.99
C TYR A 249 4.79 -16.75 3.50
N GLN A 250 5.77 -17.55 3.10
CA GLN A 250 6.16 -17.69 1.70
C GLN A 250 5.04 -18.30 0.85
N ALA A 251 4.26 -19.24 1.39
CA ALA A 251 3.10 -19.79 0.71
C ALA A 251 1.96 -18.76 0.57
N ALA A 252 1.71 -17.94 1.59
CA ALA A 252 0.70 -16.90 1.57
C ALA A 252 1.06 -15.80 0.56
N GLN A 253 2.31 -15.33 0.56
CA GLN A 253 2.85 -14.36 -0.40
C GLN A 253 2.68 -14.86 -1.85
N ALA A 254 3.12 -16.09 -2.13
CA ALA A 254 2.99 -16.70 -3.44
C ALA A 254 1.52 -16.79 -3.89
N SER A 255 0.62 -17.15 -2.97
CA SER A 255 -0.81 -17.25 -3.24
C SER A 255 -1.45 -15.87 -3.49
N GLU A 256 -1.09 -14.84 -2.72
CA GLU A 256 -1.60 -13.47 -2.94
C GLU A 256 -1.23 -12.95 -4.32
N PHE A 257 0.03 -13.07 -4.73
CA PHE A 257 0.44 -12.57 -6.03
C PHE A 257 -0.16 -13.38 -7.19
N ALA A 258 -0.22 -14.71 -7.07
CA ALA A 258 -0.80 -15.56 -8.11
C ALA A 258 -2.31 -15.38 -8.29
N ALA A 259 -3.02 -15.02 -7.24
CA ALA A 259 -4.48 -14.80 -7.27
C ALA A 259 -4.88 -13.31 -7.26
N SER A 260 -3.90 -12.39 -7.32
CA SER A 260 -4.15 -10.95 -7.35
C SER A 260 -4.67 -10.47 -8.71
N VAL A 261 -5.17 -9.23 -8.71
CA VAL A 261 -5.59 -8.52 -9.94
C VAL A 261 -4.47 -8.31 -10.98
N TYR A 262 -3.25 -8.58 -10.60
CA TYR A 262 -2.11 -8.53 -11.52
C TYR A 262 -1.93 -9.81 -12.34
N ALA A 263 -2.36 -10.97 -11.82
CA ALA A 263 -2.11 -12.26 -12.43
C ALA A 263 -3.40 -13.05 -12.73
N ASP A 264 -4.44 -12.90 -11.90
CA ASP A 264 -5.74 -13.55 -12.10
C ASP A 264 -6.78 -12.54 -12.60
N HIS A 265 -7.14 -12.65 -13.87
CA HIS A 265 -8.11 -11.80 -14.55
C HIS A 265 -9.54 -12.35 -14.51
N SER A 266 -9.78 -13.45 -13.80
CA SER A 266 -11.11 -14.08 -13.69
C SER A 266 -12.18 -13.15 -13.10
N GLY A 267 -11.77 -12.20 -12.24
CA GLY A 267 -12.61 -11.19 -11.60
C GLY A 267 -12.92 -9.96 -12.46
N ASP A 268 -12.22 -9.72 -13.56
CA ASP A 268 -12.23 -8.45 -14.32
C ASP A 268 -13.62 -7.98 -14.73
N ALA A 269 -14.46 -8.90 -15.22
CA ALA A 269 -15.82 -8.58 -15.60
C ALA A 269 -16.70 -8.16 -14.40
N ALA A 270 -16.45 -8.71 -13.21
CA ALA A 270 -17.13 -8.30 -11.98
C ALA A 270 -16.65 -6.94 -11.53
N TYR A 271 -15.35 -6.70 -11.49
CA TYR A 271 -14.77 -5.40 -11.11
C TYR A 271 -15.25 -4.29 -12.02
N ALA A 272 -15.34 -4.53 -13.35
CA ALA A 272 -15.91 -3.58 -14.29
C ALA A 272 -17.36 -3.18 -13.98
N ARG A 273 -18.15 -4.07 -13.38
CA ARG A 273 -19.52 -3.77 -12.96
C ARG A 273 -19.57 -3.07 -11.61
N LEU A 274 -18.70 -3.45 -10.68
CA LEU A 274 -18.68 -2.94 -9.31
C LEU A 274 -18.11 -1.51 -9.24
N PHE A 275 -16.99 -1.25 -9.93
CA PHE A 275 -16.27 0.02 -9.80
C PHE A 275 -16.79 1.09 -10.78
N LYS A 276 -18.01 1.56 -10.51
CA LYS A 276 -18.62 2.64 -11.29
C LYS A 276 -18.42 4.00 -10.60
N PRO A 277 -18.20 5.07 -11.35
CA PRO A 277 -18.13 6.43 -10.78
C PRO A 277 -19.34 6.72 -9.88
N GLY A 278 -19.08 7.22 -8.69
CA GLY A 278 -20.10 7.58 -7.71
C GLY A 278 -20.73 6.41 -6.94
N VAL A 279 -20.29 5.14 -7.13
CA VAL A 279 -20.84 3.96 -6.44
C VAL A 279 -20.73 4.08 -4.90
N LEU A 280 -19.70 4.75 -4.40
CA LEU A 280 -19.49 5.00 -2.97
C LEU A 280 -20.29 6.21 -2.44
N GLY A 281 -21.11 6.86 -3.28
CA GLY A 281 -21.99 7.97 -2.89
C GLY A 281 -21.20 9.17 -2.36
N GLU A 282 -21.61 9.68 -1.18
CA GLU A 282 -21.02 10.86 -0.52
C GLU A 282 -19.98 10.50 0.56
N ARG A 283 -19.43 9.29 0.55
CA ARG A 283 -18.39 8.90 1.49
C ARG A 283 -17.10 9.66 1.19
N PRO A 284 -16.40 10.25 2.16
CA PRO A 284 -15.10 10.85 1.91
C PRO A 284 -14.11 9.75 1.48
N VAL A 285 -13.45 9.98 0.35
CA VAL A 285 -12.40 9.12 -0.18
C VAL A 285 -11.19 9.98 -0.49
N VAL A 286 -10.01 9.60 -0.01
CA VAL A 286 -8.73 10.20 -0.38
C VAL A 286 -7.87 9.12 -1.01
N VAL A 287 -7.38 9.38 -2.23
CA VAL A 287 -6.41 8.51 -2.92
C VAL A 287 -5.10 9.27 -3.00
N LEU A 288 -4.04 8.67 -2.47
CA LEU A 288 -2.67 9.16 -2.53
C LEU A 288 -1.90 8.35 -3.57
N THR A 289 -1.15 9.03 -4.42
CA THR A 289 -0.28 8.40 -5.43
C THR A 289 1.13 8.93 -5.26
N HIS A 290 2.11 8.04 -5.14
CA HIS A 290 3.51 8.46 -5.17
C HIS A 290 3.87 9.07 -6.52
N VAL A 291 4.82 9.97 -6.52
CA VAL A 291 5.42 10.53 -7.73
C VAL A 291 6.91 10.53 -7.56
N GLU A 292 7.58 9.77 -8.41
CA GLU A 292 9.02 9.75 -8.49
C GLU A 292 9.56 11.00 -9.22
N GLU A 293 10.86 11.24 -9.11
CA GLU A 293 11.52 12.26 -9.91
C GLU A 293 11.31 11.98 -11.40
N PRO A 294 11.13 13.01 -12.22
CA PRO A 294 10.92 12.84 -13.66
C PRO A 294 12.04 12.00 -14.29
N SER A 295 11.64 10.94 -14.99
CA SER A 295 12.54 10.07 -15.75
C SER A 295 12.47 10.43 -17.24
N ASP A 296 13.63 10.40 -17.91
CA ASP A 296 13.72 10.53 -19.37
C ASP A 296 13.31 9.23 -20.09
N ASP A 297 13.14 8.12 -19.38
CA ASP A 297 12.62 6.88 -19.97
C ASP A 297 11.11 7.01 -20.23
N PRO A 298 10.67 6.87 -21.47
CA PRO A 298 9.27 6.94 -21.80
C PRO A 298 8.43 5.81 -21.19
N LEU A 299 9.04 4.72 -20.74
CA LEU A 299 8.34 3.62 -20.06
C LEU A 299 7.98 4.01 -18.62
N ASP A 300 8.90 4.62 -17.88
CA ASP A 300 8.63 5.13 -16.53
C ASP A 300 7.57 6.23 -16.55
N ALA A 301 7.71 7.16 -17.51
CA ALA A 301 6.72 8.23 -17.69
C ALA A 301 5.33 7.70 -18.09
N LEU A 302 5.27 6.57 -18.82
CA LEU A 302 4.03 5.91 -19.17
C LEU A 302 3.40 5.24 -17.93
N ASP A 303 4.18 4.48 -17.16
CA ASP A 303 3.72 3.83 -15.94
C ASP A 303 3.15 4.86 -14.95
N GLN A 304 3.89 5.93 -14.69
CA GLN A 304 3.42 7.03 -13.85
C GLN A 304 2.11 7.66 -14.36
N ALA A 305 1.98 7.83 -15.68
CA ALA A 305 0.76 8.39 -16.27
C ALA A 305 -0.44 7.45 -16.15
N GLN A 306 -0.23 6.13 -16.26
CA GLN A 306 -1.26 5.12 -16.05
C GLN A 306 -1.72 5.12 -14.60
N GLY A 307 -0.79 5.04 -13.63
CA GLY A 307 -1.09 5.10 -12.20
C GLY A 307 -1.91 6.33 -11.83
N LEU A 308 -1.48 7.53 -12.27
CA LEU A 308 -2.21 8.77 -12.04
C LEU A 308 -3.63 8.76 -12.63
N ALA A 309 -3.83 8.19 -13.81
CA ALA A 309 -5.14 8.10 -14.44
C ALA A 309 -6.07 7.14 -13.71
N LEU A 310 -5.57 5.98 -13.31
CA LEU A 310 -6.31 4.94 -12.60
C LEU A 310 -6.70 5.39 -11.20
N HIS A 311 -5.79 6.00 -10.46
CA HIS A 311 -6.05 6.49 -9.11
C HIS A 311 -7.03 7.67 -9.09
N ARG A 312 -7.03 8.53 -10.11
CA ARG A 312 -8.10 9.53 -10.31
C ARG A 312 -9.45 8.87 -10.54
N ALA A 313 -9.49 7.82 -11.35
CA ALA A 313 -10.72 7.05 -11.56
C ALA A 313 -11.19 6.35 -10.27
N THR A 314 -10.29 5.84 -9.46
CA THR A 314 -10.59 5.27 -8.13
C THR A 314 -11.12 6.34 -7.16
N ALA A 315 -10.55 7.55 -7.14
CA ALA A 315 -11.13 8.65 -6.38
C ALA A 315 -12.57 8.99 -6.83
N ALA A 316 -12.84 8.93 -8.13
CA ALA A 316 -14.18 9.19 -8.71
C ALA A 316 -15.24 8.14 -8.36
N LEU A 317 -14.90 7.03 -7.70
CA LEU A 317 -15.88 6.11 -7.11
C LEU A 317 -16.75 6.81 -6.05
N SER A 318 -16.26 7.89 -5.44
CA SER A 318 -17.05 8.75 -4.57
C SER A 318 -17.25 10.13 -5.21
N ARG A 319 -18.46 10.73 -5.01
CA ARG A 319 -18.72 12.12 -5.38
C ARG A 319 -17.92 13.13 -4.54
N ARG A 320 -17.35 12.70 -3.41
CA ARG A 320 -16.46 13.49 -2.53
C ARG A 320 -15.03 12.94 -2.53
N GLY A 321 -14.69 12.15 -3.53
CA GLY A 321 -13.35 11.60 -3.69
C GLY A 321 -12.35 12.67 -4.11
N VAL A 322 -11.15 12.59 -3.54
CA VAL A 322 -10.02 13.48 -3.81
C VAL A 322 -8.81 12.62 -4.14
N HIS A 323 -8.14 12.95 -5.23
CA HIS A 323 -6.84 12.38 -5.59
C HIS A 323 -5.73 13.39 -5.31
N ARG A 324 -4.63 12.94 -4.71
CA ARG A 324 -3.43 13.74 -4.41
C ARG A 324 -2.18 12.98 -4.77
N THR A 325 -1.18 13.70 -5.23
CA THR A 325 0.17 13.17 -5.44
C THR A 325 1.03 13.40 -4.19
N VAL A 326 1.93 12.46 -3.95
CA VAL A 326 2.93 12.54 -2.86
C VAL A 326 4.31 12.54 -3.52
N PRO A 327 4.94 13.71 -3.69
CA PRO A 327 6.27 13.80 -4.28
C PRO A 327 7.33 13.24 -3.33
N ASN A 328 8.46 12.82 -3.91
CA ASN A 328 9.60 12.29 -3.17
C ASN A 328 9.26 11.10 -2.27
N SER A 329 8.33 10.27 -2.71
CA SER A 329 7.94 9.04 -2.06
C SER A 329 8.06 7.89 -3.05
N SER A 330 8.42 6.72 -2.58
CA SER A 330 8.27 5.48 -3.31
C SER A 330 6.81 4.98 -3.20
N HIS A 331 6.56 3.82 -3.78
CA HIS A 331 5.30 3.09 -3.62
C HIS A 331 4.85 2.90 -2.16
N ASN A 332 5.80 2.88 -1.21
CA ASN A 332 5.51 2.71 0.22
C ASN A 332 5.32 4.06 0.93
N ILE A 333 4.27 4.78 0.57
CA ILE A 333 3.96 6.12 1.10
C ILE A 333 3.87 6.12 2.64
N GLU A 334 3.38 5.06 3.25
CA GLU A 334 3.26 4.90 4.70
C GLU A 334 4.62 4.83 5.42
N ILE A 335 5.69 4.53 4.67
CA ILE A 335 7.06 4.54 5.18
C ILE A 335 7.75 5.87 4.86
N ASP A 336 7.62 6.36 3.62
CA ASP A 336 8.40 7.51 3.15
C ASP A 336 7.79 8.85 3.58
N ALA A 337 6.46 8.93 3.64
CA ALA A 337 5.72 10.12 4.01
C ALA A 337 4.56 9.81 4.99
N PRO A 338 4.84 9.19 6.15
CA PRO A 338 3.79 8.79 7.11
C PRO A 338 2.93 9.96 7.58
N GLU A 339 3.48 11.18 7.67
CA GLU A 339 2.75 12.39 8.03
C GLU A 339 1.66 12.74 7.02
N VAL A 340 1.88 12.50 5.72
CA VAL A 340 0.87 12.71 4.66
C VAL A 340 -0.27 11.71 4.83
N VAL A 341 0.05 10.47 5.13
CA VAL A 341 -0.95 9.41 5.39
C VAL A 341 -1.76 9.73 6.64
N ILE A 342 -1.09 10.08 7.74
CA ILE A 342 -1.74 10.48 9.00
C ILE A 342 -2.72 11.64 8.77
N ALA A 343 -2.28 12.67 8.05
CA ALA A 343 -3.12 13.83 7.74
C ALA A 343 -4.35 13.44 6.90
N ALA A 344 -4.19 12.58 5.89
CA ALA A 344 -5.29 12.09 5.06
C ALA A 344 -6.30 11.28 5.87
N VAL A 345 -5.84 10.39 6.77
CA VAL A 345 -6.71 9.62 7.66
C VAL A 345 -7.46 10.53 8.62
N GLN A 346 -6.78 11.48 9.25
CA GLN A 346 -7.40 12.45 10.16
C GLN A 346 -8.44 13.33 9.45
N GLU A 347 -8.18 13.73 8.21
CA GLU A 347 -9.13 14.45 7.36
C GLU A 347 -10.40 13.62 7.12
N VAL A 348 -10.26 12.36 6.69
CA VAL A 348 -11.42 11.48 6.44
C VAL A 348 -12.21 11.25 7.73
N VAL A 349 -11.54 10.95 8.84
CA VAL A 349 -12.15 10.82 10.17
C VAL A 349 -12.91 12.09 10.57
N GLY A 350 -12.32 13.26 10.38
CA GLY A 350 -12.94 14.56 10.66
C GLY A 350 -14.20 14.78 9.81
N ARG A 351 -14.14 14.47 8.50
CA ARG A 351 -15.29 14.57 7.59
C ARG A 351 -16.43 13.62 7.95
N VAL A 352 -16.09 12.42 8.45
CA VAL A 352 -17.08 11.43 8.93
C VAL A 352 -17.77 11.93 10.19
N ARG A 353 -17.02 12.49 11.14
CA ARG A 353 -17.56 13.06 12.39
C ARG A 353 -18.43 14.30 12.16
N ALA A 354 -18.07 15.13 11.21
CA ALA A 354 -18.80 16.36 10.86
C ALA A 354 -20.14 16.09 10.16
N LYS A 355 -20.39 14.88 9.64
CA LYS A 355 -21.65 14.52 9.02
C LYS A 355 -22.74 14.43 10.10
N PRO A 356 -23.84 15.21 10.03
CA PRO A 356 -24.91 15.11 11.01
C PRO A 356 -25.39 13.67 11.11
N ARG A 357 -25.48 13.13 12.33
CA ARG A 357 -26.15 11.85 12.57
C ARG A 357 -27.59 12.03 12.09
N GLY A 358 -27.92 11.48 10.94
CA GLY A 358 -29.27 11.50 10.40
C GLY A 358 -30.24 11.02 11.50
N ARG A 359 -31.26 11.83 11.82
CA ARG A 359 -32.34 11.39 12.71
C ARG A 359 -32.81 10.02 12.22
N ARG A 360 -32.67 9.01 13.05
CA ARG A 360 -33.38 7.74 12.84
C ARG A 360 -34.86 8.09 12.74
N ARG A 361 -35.43 7.89 11.56
CA ARG A 361 -36.88 7.87 11.37
C ARG A 361 -37.41 6.51 11.78
#